data_aa931526c22bd9b8cf592e705fb90461
#
_entry.id   aa931526c22bd9b8cf592e705fb90461
#
_cell.length_a   1.000
_cell.length_b   1.000
_cell.length_c   1.000
_cell.angle_alpha   90.00
_cell.angle_beta   90.00
_cell.angle_gamma   90.00
#
_symmetry.space_group_name_H-M   'P 1'
#
loop_
_entity.id
_entity.type
_entity.pdbx_description
1 polymer ?
#
loop_
_entity_poly.entity_id
_entity_poly.type
_entity_poly.pdbx_seq_one_letter_code
_entity_poly.pdbx_strand_id
1 'polypeptide(L)'
;MFTYQEALDYILGTPNPGSVYERNVINTLLKELGDPQKDMKYVHIAGTNGKGSTSAFMASILRCAGYRTGLYTSPFIQRFNERIQVNGVQIPDEAIAEITTEIAAATERVQALGYRRPTIFELITALGFVWFKRSKCEIVVLEVGMGGRLDATNAIDESEVAAIVNIGFDHM
;
A
#
# COMPACT_ATOMS: atom_id res chain seq x y z
N MET A 1 -21.23 -0.55 -6.68
CA MET A 1 -19.84 -0.68 -7.17
C MET A 1 -19.42 0.67 -7.71
N PHE A 2 -18.30 1.19 -7.28
CA PHE A 2 -17.76 2.46 -7.78
C PHE A 2 -17.32 2.34 -9.24
N THR A 3 -17.38 3.45 -9.97
CA THR A 3 -16.53 3.67 -11.15
C THR A 3 -15.11 4.01 -10.72
N TYR A 4 -14.15 3.99 -11.65
CA TYR A 4 -12.76 4.39 -11.36
C TYR A 4 -12.68 5.81 -10.79
N GLN A 5 -13.42 6.77 -11.37
CA GLN A 5 -13.42 8.15 -10.89
C GLN A 5 -14.01 8.27 -9.48
N GLU A 6 -15.13 7.61 -9.21
CA GLU A 6 -15.72 7.58 -7.86
C GLU A 6 -14.78 6.95 -6.82
N ALA A 7 -14.01 5.92 -7.22
CA ALA A 7 -13.00 5.31 -6.35
C ALA A 7 -11.86 6.29 -6.02
N LEU A 8 -11.36 7.02 -7.02
CA LEU A 8 -10.36 8.06 -6.78
C LEU A 8 -10.92 9.18 -5.90
N ASP A 9 -12.14 9.63 -6.16
CA ASP A 9 -12.79 10.68 -5.37
C ASP A 9 -13.00 10.23 -3.92
N TYR A 10 -13.38 8.96 -3.70
CA TYR A 10 -13.50 8.39 -2.36
C TYR A 10 -12.17 8.37 -1.60
N ILE A 11 -11.09 7.93 -2.26
CA ILE A 11 -9.76 7.83 -1.64
C ILE A 11 -9.16 9.22 -1.41
N LEU A 12 -9.07 10.04 -2.47
CA LEU A 12 -8.37 11.31 -2.46
C LEU A 12 -9.16 12.43 -1.77
N GLY A 13 -10.48 12.34 -1.77
CA GLY A 13 -11.39 13.23 -1.04
C GLY A 13 -11.45 12.96 0.48
N THR A 14 -10.78 11.91 0.96
CA THR A 14 -10.71 11.62 2.39
C THR A 14 -9.95 12.74 3.12
N PRO A 15 -10.50 13.32 4.20
CA PRO A 15 -9.81 14.33 4.97
C PRO A 15 -8.44 13.82 5.45
N ASN A 16 -7.41 14.62 5.23
CA ASN A 16 -6.06 14.27 5.68
C ASN A 16 -5.81 14.88 7.07
N PRO A 17 -5.80 14.08 8.15
CA PRO A 17 -5.58 14.58 9.51
C PRO A 17 -4.11 14.96 9.77
N GLY A 18 -3.26 14.97 8.75
CA GLY A 18 -1.81 15.07 8.90
C GLY A 18 -1.16 13.70 9.13
N SER A 19 0.08 13.72 9.62
CA SER A 19 0.82 12.49 9.92
C SER A 19 0.21 11.78 11.13
N VAL A 20 -0.28 10.56 10.92
CA VAL A 20 -0.83 9.72 11.99
C VAL A 20 0.18 8.64 12.32
N TYR A 21 0.64 8.65 13.56
CA TYR A 21 1.68 7.74 14.06
C TYR A 21 1.08 6.56 14.84
N GLU A 22 0.10 5.87 14.25
CA GLU A 22 -0.50 4.67 14.84
C GLU A 22 -0.91 3.69 13.73
N ARG A 23 -0.89 2.40 14.04
CA ARG A 23 -1.27 1.34 13.08
C ARG A 23 -2.60 0.66 13.41
N ASN A 24 -3.30 1.12 14.46
CA ASN A 24 -4.54 0.46 14.88
C ASN A 24 -5.60 0.46 13.79
N VAL A 25 -5.75 1.58 13.09
CA VAL A 25 -6.77 1.75 12.05
C VAL A 25 -6.45 0.89 10.83
N ILE A 26 -5.21 0.94 10.31
CA ILE A 26 -4.83 0.11 9.17
C ILE A 26 -4.92 -1.38 9.51
N ASN A 27 -4.48 -1.80 10.70
CA ASN A 27 -4.57 -3.19 11.12
C ASN A 27 -6.03 -3.67 11.21
N THR A 28 -6.92 -2.83 11.77
CA THR A 28 -8.35 -3.14 11.84
C THR A 28 -8.97 -3.19 10.45
N LEU A 29 -8.63 -2.24 9.56
CA LEU A 29 -9.10 -2.23 8.18
C LEU A 29 -8.68 -3.50 7.43
N LEU A 30 -7.41 -3.90 7.55
CA LEU A 30 -6.91 -5.12 6.91
C LEU A 30 -7.59 -6.37 7.44
N LYS A 31 -7.87 -6.42 8.75
CA LYS A 31 -8.64 -7.51 9.35
C LYS A 31 -10.06 -7.59 8.78
N GLU A 32 -10.74 -6.45 8.61
CA GLU A 32 -12.07 -6.38 7.99
C GLU A 32 -12.08 -6.76 6.50
N LEU A 33 -10.91 -6.71 5.86
CA LEU A 33 -10.67 -7.16 4.48
C LEU A 33 -10.14 -8.61 4.39
N GLY A 34 -10.08 -9.34 5.51
CA GLY A 34 -9.63 -10.73 5.56
C GLY A 34 -8.11 -10.91 5.56
N ASP A 35 -7.39 -9.98 6.16
CA ASP A 35 -5.93 -9.99 6.32
C ASP A 35 -5.17 -10.22 4.99
N PRO A 36 -5.40 -9.41 3.95
CA PRO A 36 -4.80 -9.64 2.63
C PRO A 36 -3.27 -9.58 2.63
N GLN A 37 -2.66 -8.92 3.61
CA GLN A 37 -1.20 -8.81 3.76
C GLN A 37 -0.53 -10.09 4.24
N LYS A 38 -1.28 -11.08 4.68
CA LYS A 38 -0.71 -12.36 5.13
C LYS A 38 -0.38 -13.30 3.96
N ASP A 39 0.51 -14.24 4.20
CA ASP A 39 0.94 -15.29 3.27
C ASP A 39 1.68 -14.79 2.02
N MET A 40 2.25 -13.59 2.06
CA MET A 40 3.15 -13.07 1.04
C MET A 40 4.50 -12.73 1.66
N LYS A 41 5.57 -12.81 0.87
CA LYS A 41 6.90 -12.36 1.27
C LYS A 41 7.07 -10.86 0.97
N TYR A 42 7.90 -10.20 1.77
CA TYR A 42 8.08 -8.76 1.64
C TYR A 42 9.54 -8.34 1.59
N VAL A 43 9.84 -7.38 0.72
CA VAL A 43 11.02 -6.52 0.79
C VAL A 43 10.54 -5.13 1.16
N HIS A 44 10.93 -4.61 2.33
CA HIS A 44 10.45 -3.34 2.86
C HIS A 44 11.54 -2.29 2.81
N ILE A 45 11.33 -1.20 2.06
CA ILE A 45 12.36 -0.20 1.73
C ILE A 45 12.00 1.15 2.34
N ALA A 46 12.84 1.61 3.27
CA ALA A 46 12.72 2.89 3.95
C ALA A 46 13.89 3.83 3.60
N GLY A 47 13.76 5.10 3.97
CA GLY A 47 14.79 6.13 3.80
C GLY A 47 14.21 7.47 3.35
N THR A 48 15.05 8.50 3.22
CA THR A 48 14.62 9.83 2.75
C THR A 48 14.60 9.87 1.22
N ASN A 49 15.72 9.59 0.57
CA ASN A 49 15.85 9.64 -0.88
C ASN A 49 16.23 8.27 -1.47
N GLY A 50 15.77 8.01 -2.69
CA GLY A 50 16.13 6.80 -3.43
C GLY A 50 15.25 5.57 -3.14
N LYS A 51 14.25 5.65 -2.26
CA LYS A 51 13.31 4.56 -1.96
C LYS A 51 12.67 3.99 -3.23
N GLY A 52 11.98 4.84 -4.00
CA GLY A 52 11.27 4.43 -5.21
C GLY A 52 12.18 3.79 -6.26
N SER A 53 13.37 4.37 -6.51
CA SER A 53 14.35 3.80 -7.44
C SER A 53 14.84 2.43 -6.97
N THR A 54 15.17 2.30 -5.68
CA THR A 54 15.61 1.02 -5.10
C THR A 54 14.50 -0.02 -5.16
N SER A 55 13.24 0.39 -4.88
CA SER A 55 12.07 -0.48 -4.99
C SER A 55 11.86 -0.97 -6.43
N ALA A 56 11.99 -0.09 -7.41
CA ALA A 56 11.85 -0.43 -8.82
C ALA A 56 12.95 -1.40 -9.29
N PHE A 57 14.22 -1.18 -8.89
CA PHE A 57 15.31 -2.09 -9.21
C PHE A 57 15.10 -3.47 -8.55
N MET A 58 14.74 -3.50 -7.27
CA MET A 58 14.48 -4.75 -6.56
C MET A 58 13.33 -5.53 -7.20
N ALA A 59 12.21 -4.87 -7.51
CA ALA A 59 11.09 -5.52 -8.17
C ALA A 59 11.46 -6.06 -9.57
N SER A 60 12.31 -5.35 -10.32
CA SER A 60 12.82 -5.82 -11.61
C SER A 60 13.71 -7.06 -11.47
N ILE A 61 14.61 -7.08 -10.48
CA ILE A 61 15.48 -8.23 -10.18
C ILE A 61 14.65 -9.46 -9.83
N LEU A 62 13.69 -9.30 -8.91
CA LEU A 62 12.83 -10.41 -8.46
C LEU A 62 11.97 -10.96 -9.60
N ARG A 63 11.41 -10.09 -10.44
CA ARG A 63 10.69 -10.49 -11.66
C ARG A 63 11.57 -11.26 -12.61
N CYS A 64 12.81 -10.81 -12.86
CA CYS A 64 13.78 -11.51 -13.73
C CYS A 64 14.21 -12.85 -13.12
N ALA A 65 14.19 -12.99 -11.82
CA ALA A 65 14.42 -14.25 -11.09
C ALA A 65 13.22 -15.22 -11.17
N GLY A 66 12.12 -14.81 -11.78
CA GLY A 66 10.94 -15.66 -12.01
C GLY A 66 9.83 -15.53 -10.97
N TYR A 67 9.98 -14.67 -9.96
CA TYR A 67 8.93 -14.45 -8.96
C TYR A 67 7.78 -13.61 -9.52
N ARG A 68 6.55 -13.96 -9.14
CA ARG A 68 5.40 -13.08 -9.34
C ARG A 68 5.46 -11.94 -8.33
N THR A 69 5.96 -10.80 -8.78
CA THR A 69 6.41 -9.71 -7.93
C THR A 69 5.41 -8.57 -7.92
N GLY A 70 4.96 -8.17 -6.72
CA GLY A 70 4.26 -6.92 -6.46
C GLY A 70 5.24 -5.76 -6.24
N LEU A 71 4.84 -4.55 -6.62
CA LEU A 71 5.55 -3.32 -6.33
C LEU A 71 4.57 -2.26 -5.84
N TYR A 72 4.85 -1.71 -4.66
CA TYR A 72 4.13 -0.58 -4.09
C TYR A 72 5.06 0.61 -3.94
N THR A 73 4.69 1.76 -4.54
CA THR A 73 5.50 2.99 -4.53
C THR A 73 4.67 4.23 -4.24
N SER A 74 5.32 5.29 -3.72
CA SER A 74 4.69 6.58 -3.46
C SER A 74 5.69 7.75 -3.54
N PRO A 75 5.25 8.93 -4.02
CA PRO A 75 3.99 9.19 -4.71
C PRO A 75 3.96 8.66 -6.15
N PHE A 76 2.84 8.78 -6.85
CA PHE A 76 2.79 8.58 -8.30
C PHE A 76 3.29 9.83 -9.06
N ILE A 77 3.70 9.67 -10.32
CA ILE A 77 4.22 10.75 -11.16
C ILE A 77 3.17 11.24 -12.14
N GLN A 78 2.51 10.36 -12.87
CA GLN A 78 1.54 10.71 -13.91
C GLN A 78 0.12 10.24 -13.56
N ARG A 79 0.01 8.99 -13.08
CA ARG A 79 -1.30 8.42 -12.81
C ARG A 79 -1.29 7.57 -11.54
N PHE A 80 -2.42 7.58 -10.83
CA PHE A 80 -2.60 6.90 -9.54
C PHE A 80 -2.19 5.42 -9.57
N ASN A 81 -2.48 4.72 -10.66
CA ASN A 81 -2.23 3.29 -10.84
C ASN A 81 -0.74 2.90 -10.75
N GLU A 82 0.18 3.85 -10.98
CA GLU A 82 1.63 3.61 -10.88
C GLU A 82 2.06 3.11 -9.49
N ARG A 83 1.28 3.47 -8.45
CA ARG A 83 1.57 3.08 -7.07
C ARG A 83 1.55 1.58 -6.85
N ILE A 84 0.80 0.84 -7.66
CA ILE A 84 0.52 -0.59 -7.44
C ILE A 84 0.73 -1.33 -8.75
N GLN A 85 1.75 -2.17 -8.80
CA GLN A 85 2.10 -2.92 -9.99
C GLN A 85 2.32 -4.39 -9.67
N VAL A 86 2.01 -5.26 -10.63
CA VAL A 86 2.34 -6.70 -10.57
C VAL A 86 3.11 -7.05 -11.84
N ASN A 87 4.33 -7.57 -11.68
CA ASN A 87 5.24 -7.89 -12.79
C ASN A 87 5.47 -6.71 -13.75
N GLY A 88 5.45 -5.47 -13.24
CA GLY A 88 5.64 -4.25 -14.02
C GLY A 88 4.39 -3.75 -14.74
N VAL A 89 3.24 -4.40 -14.53
CA VAL A 89 1.94 -3.96 -15.06
C VAL A 89 1.16 -3.26 -13.96
N GLN A 90 0.73 -2.03 -14.21
CA GLN A 90 -0.07 -1.24 -13.28
C GLN A 90 -1.42 -1.90 -13.00
N ILE A 91 -1.95 -1.69 -11.80
CA ILE A 91 -3.30 -2.14 -11.43
C ILE A 91 -4.34 -1.56 -12.41
N PRO A 92 -5.28 -2.37 -12.93
CA PRO A 92 -6.35 -1.89 -13.82
C PRO A 92 -7.32 -0.95 -13.11
N ASP A 93 -7.96 -0.05 -13.86
CA ASP A 93 -8.96 0.89 -13.35
C ASP A 93 -10.15 0.17 -12.72
N GLU A 94 -10.58 -0.92 -13.33
CA GLU A 94 -11.69 -1.75 -12.85
C GLU A 94 -11.37 -2.40 -11.50
N ALA A 95 -10.12 -2.84 -11.31
CA ALA A 95 -9.69 -3.42 -10.05
C ALA A 95 -9.63 -2.37 -8.93
N ILE A 96 -9.20 -1.15 -9.24
CA ILE A 96 -9.25 -0.03 -8.28
C ILE A 96 -10.69 0.24 -7.87
N ALA A 97 -11.61 0.31 -8.81
CA ALA A 97 -13.03 0.56 -8.56
C ALA A 97 -13.66 -0.53 -7.68
N GLU A 98 -13.42 -1.79 -8.02
CA GLU A 98 -13.94 -2.95 -7.28
C GLU A 98 -13.40 -2.98 -5.84
N ILE A 99 -12.08 -2.96 -5.69
CA ILE A 99 -11.44 -3.07 -4.38
C ILE A 99 -11.76 -1.86 -3.50
N THR A 100 -11.84 -0.66 -4.08
CA THR A 100 -12.22 0.53 -3.31
C THR A 100 -13.66 0.44 -2.80
N THR A 101 -14.57 -0.19 -3.56
CA THR A 101 -15.94 -0.46 -3.08
C THR A 101 -15.93 -1.34 -1.82
N GLU A 102 -15.10 -2.37 -1.80
CA GLU A 102 -14.94 -3.24 -0.62
C GLU A 102 -14.28 -2.51 0.55
N ILE A 103 -13.26 -1.71 0.28
CA ILE A 103 -12.58 -0.88 1.29
C ILE A 103 -13.57 0.13 1.90
N ALA A 104 -14.47 0.71 1.10
CA ALA A 104 -15.49 1.62 1.62
C ALA A 104 -16.41 0.92 2.62
N ALA A 105 -16.91 -0.27 2.29
CA ALA A 105 -17.72 -1.06 3.20
C ALA A 105 -16.93 -1.50 4.46
N ALA A 106 -15.66 -1.87 4.33
CA ALA A 106 -14.79 -2.18 5.47
C ALA A 106 -14.53 -0.96 6.35
N THR A 107 -14.38 0.23 5.74
CA THR A 107 -14.20 1.51 6.45
C THR A 107 -15.40 1.82 7.34
N GLU A 108 -16.63 1.59 6.87
CA GLU A 108 -17.84 1.77 7.69
C GLU A 108 -17.81 0.84 8.91
N ARG A 109 -17.38 -0.41 8.76
CA ARG A 109 -17.24 -1.34 9.88
C ARG A 109 -16.16 -0.91 10.87
N VAL A 110 -15.02 -0.43 10.38
CA VAL A 110 -13.94 0.14 11.21
C VAL A 110 -14.47 1.31 12.06
N GLN A 111 -15.24 2.21 11.44
CA GLN A 111 -15.84 3.35 12.15
C GLN A 111 -16.91 2.91 13.14
N ALA A 112 -17.72 1.89 12.84
CA ALA A 112 -18.68 1.31 13.77
C ALA A 112 -18.02 0.68 15.00
N LEU A 113 -16.77 0.24 14.91
CA LEU A 113 -15.95 -0.21 16.05
C LEU A 113 -15.36 0.95 16.87
N GLY A 114 -15.66 2.21 16.53
CA GLY A 114 -15.20 3.40 17.26
C GLY A 114 -13.84 3.94 16.79
N TYR A 115 -13.27 3.41 15.73
CA TYR A 115 -12.03 3.96 15.18
C TYR A 115 -12.31 5.17 14.27
N ARG A 116 -11.29 6.01 14.09
CA ARG A 116 -11.34 7.08 13.08
C ARG A 116 -11.45 6.50 11.66
N ARG A 117 -11.87 7.32 10.73
CA ARG A 117 -11.75 6.98 9.30
C ARG A 117 -10.27 6.75 8.93
N PRO A 118 -9.95 5.72 8.12
CA PRO A 118 -8.60 5.55 7.59
C PRO A 118 -8.14 6.76 6.78
N THR A 119 -6.85 7.07 6.84
CA THR A 119 -6.22 8.11 6.03
C THR A 119 -6.13 7.69 4.56
N ILE A 120 -5.86 8.65 3.67
CA ILE A 120 -5.61 8.39 2.24
C ILE A 120 -4.54 7.29 2.08
N PHE A 121 -3.43 7.40 2.80
CA PHE A 121 -2.32 6.45 2.67
C PHE A 121 -2.69 5.06 3.19
N GLU A 122 -3.45 4.95 4.28
CA GLU A 122 -3.96 3.66 4.78
C GLU A 122 -4.93 3.01 3.78
N LEU A 123 -5.81 3.78 3.13
CA LEU A 123 -6.72 3.27 2.10
C LEU A 123 -5.95 2.74 0.88
N ILE A 124 -4.94 3.50 0.40
CA ILE A 124 -4.11 3.09 -0.74
C ILE A 124 -3.28 1.85 -0.40
N THR A 125 -2.75 1.78 0.81
CA THR A 125 -1.96 0.62 1.28
C THR A 125 -2.83 -0.63 1.35
N ALA A 126 -4.05 -0.52 1.87
CA ALA A 126 -5.02 -1.63 1.89
C ALA A 126 -5.40 -2.07 0.47
N LEU A 127 -5.63 -1.12 -0.46
CA LEU A 127 -5.87 -1.39 -1.89
C LEU A 127 -4.73 -2.22 -2.49
N GLY A 128 -3.48 -1.83 -2.21
CA GLY A 128 -2.29 -2.55 -2.67
C GLY A 128 -2.25 -3.99 -2.15
N PHE A 129 -2.44 -4.21 -0.85
CA PHE A 129 -2.42 -5.55 -0.25
C PHE A 129 -3.52 -6.45 -0.83
N VAL A 130 -4.76 -5.95 -0.98
CA VAL A 130 -5.84 -6.71 -1.59
C VAL A 130 -5.50 -7.10 -3.04
N TRP A 131 -4.97 -6.17 -3.82
CA TRP A 131 -4.59 -6.44 -5.21
C TRP A 131 -3.45 -7.47 -5.31
N PHE A 132 -2.40 -7.35 -4.50
CA PHE A 132 -1.29 -8.30 -4.50
C PHE A 132 -1.74 -9.71 -4.12
N LYS A 133 -2.59 -9.85 -3.11
CA LYS A 133 -3.18 -11.14 -2.71
C LYS A 133 -4.00 -11.76 -3.85
N ARG A 134 -4.90 -10.98 -4.46
CA ARG A 134 -5.73 -11.44 -5.60
C ARG A 134 -4.89 -11.82 -6.80
N SER A 135 -3.83 -11.07 -7.03
CA SER A 135 -2.87 -11.34 -8.10
C SER A 135 -1.93 -12.50 -7.79
N LYS A 136 -2.02 -13.13 -6.60
CA LYS A 136 -1.15 -14.23 -6.16
C LYS A 136 0.33 -13.86 -6.23
N CYS A 137 0.69 -12.66 -5.78
CA CYS A 137 2.08 -12.27 -5.67
C CYS A 137 2.80 -13.18 -4.66
N GLU A 138 3.99 -13.65 -5.03
CA GLU A 138 4.84 -14.46 -4.15
C GLU A 138 5.68 -13.56 -3.25
N ILE A 139 6.10 -12.41 -3.77
CA ILE A 139 6.88 -11.41 -3.06
C ILE A 139 6.44 -10.00 -3.45
N VAL A 140 6.40 -9.10 -2.49
CA VAL A 140 6.01 -7.70 -2.69
C VAL A 140 7.11 -6.78 -2.21
N VAL A 141 7.53 -5.85 -3.06
CA VAL A 141 8.43 -4.77 -2.69
C VAL A 141 7.59 -3.58 -2.25
N LEU A 142 7.72 -3.20 -0.98
CA LEU A 142 6.98 -2.11 -0.34
C LEU A 142 7.89 -0.91 -0.11
N GLU A 143 7.60 0.21 -0.74
CA GLU A 143 8.18 1.50 -0.39
C GLU A 143 7.46 2.09 0.82
N VAL A 144 8.19 2.43 1.87
CA VAL A 144 7.68 3.16 3.04
C VAL A 144 7.25 4.57 2.64
N GLY A 145 6.07 4.98 3.07
CA GLY A 145 5.60 6.35 2.85
C GLY A 145 6.38 7.37 3.69
N MET A 146 6.44 7.16 5.00
CA MET A 146 7.14 8.05 5.91
C MET A 146 7.60 7.33 7.17
N GLY A 147 8.86 7.59 7.58
CA GLY A 147 9.45 7.02 8.78
C GLY A 147 9.73 5.53 8.62
N GLY A 148 8.81 4.68 9.04
CA GLY A 148 8.94 3.21 8.94
C GLY A 148 8.08 2.49 9.97
N ARG A 149 8.50 2.49 11.24
CA ARG A 149 7.85 1.68 12.30
C ARG A 149 6.34 1.85 12.42
N LEU A 150 5.83 3.04 12.23
CA LEU A 150 4.41 3.38 12.33
C LEU A 150 3.76 3.65 10.98
N ASP A 151 4.49 3.45 9.89
CA ASP A 151 3.97 3.58 8.54
C ASP A 151 2.91 2.50 8.24
N ALA A 152 1.91 2.83 7.43
CA ALA A 152 0.85 1.89 7.09
C ALA A 152 1.37 0.65 6.35
N THR A 153 2.48 0.78 5.59
CA THR A 153 3.11 -0.37 4.92
C THR A 153 3.72 -1.36 5.90
N ASN A 154 3.99 -0.95 7.15
CA ASN A 154 4.51 -1.82 8.21
C ASN A 154 3.40 -2.60 8.96
N ALA A 155 2.23 -2.75 8.35
CA ALA A 155 1.16 -3.64 8.82
C ALA A 155 1.39 -5.13 8.45
N ILE A 156 2.58 -5.45 7.96
CA ILE A 156 3.07 -6.81 7.71
C ILE A 156 3.65 -7.41 9.00
N ASP A 157 3.59 -8.73 9.14
CA ASP A 157 4.13 -9.42 10.32
C ASP A 157 5.66 -9.44 10.30
N GLU A 158 6.25 -9.76 9.14
CA GLU A 158 7.70 -9.82 8.93
C GLU A 158 8.06 -9.46 7.49
N SER A 159 9.34 -9.16 7.26
CA SER A 159 9.89 -8.97 5.92
C SER A 159 11.12 -9.85 5.72
N GLU A 160 11.28 -10.42 4.51
CA GLU A 160 12.50 -11.16 4.14
C GLU A 160 13.72 -10.24 4.17
N VAL A 161 13.51 -8.99 3.77
CA VAL A 161 14.55 -7.93 3.78
C VAL A 161 13.91 -6.61 4.19
N ALA A 162 14.51 -5.96 5.19
CA ALA A 162 14.28 -4.55 5.48
C ALA A 162 15.51 -3.74 5.07
N ALA A 163 15.36 -2.83 4.12
CA ALA A 163 16.42 -1.99 3.62
C ALA A 163 16.20 -0.52 3.98
N ILE A 164 17.23 0.14 4.49
CA ILE A 164 17.23 1.58 4.70
C ILE A 164 18.26 2.16 3.72
N VAL A 165 17.77 2.97 2.75
CA VAL A 165 18.64 3.52 1.71
C VAL A 165 19.40 4.73 2.24
N ASN A 166 18.90 5.93 2.10
CA ASN A 166 19.56 7.15 2.57
C ASN A 166 18.70 7.79 3.66
N ILE A 167 19.32 8.26 4.74
CA ILE A 167 18.66 9.03 5.78
C ILE A 167 19.21 10.46 5.77
N GLY A 168 18.34 11.41 5.56
CA GLY A 168 18.60 12.85 5.64
C GLY A 168 17.53 13.57 6.45
N PHE A 169 17.68 14.87 6.64
CA PHE A 169 16.63 15.70 7.23
C PHE A 169 15.51 15.89 6.21
N ASP A 170 14.30 15.50 6.59
CA ASP A 170 13.09 15.63 5.79
C ASP A 170 11.89 15.83 6.73
N HIS A 171 10.86 16.55 6.26
CA HIS A 171 9.64 16.81 7.06
C HIS A 171 9.92 17.52 8.40
N MET A 172 10.73 18.60 8.39
CA MET A 172 10.94 19.49 9.54
C MET A 172 9.77 20.44 9.74
#